data_d16f349a87a6a74c68ee902308204346
#
_entry.id   d16f349a87a6a74c68ee902308204346
#
_cell.length_a   1.000
_cell.length_b   1.000
_cell.length_c   1.000
_cell.angle_alpha   90.00
_cell.angle_beta   90.00
_cell.angle_gamma   90.00
#
_symmetry.space_group_name_H-M   'P 1'
#
loop_
_entity.id
_entity.type
_entity.pdbx_description
1 polymer ?
#
loop_
_entity_poly.entity_id
_entity_poly.type
_entity_poly.pdbx_seq_one_letter_code
_entity_poly.pdbx_strand_id
1 'polypeptide(L)'
;MEITTQDYNVLVDTEAVVDVILGHTDITVKEFLNFTEGDILSLNKVAGGGGDIFVNERVIGVGDIIVIDEKLAIRVQDSMSPEKVVNFFFDEKTI
;
A
#
# COMPACT_ATOMS: atom_id res chain seq x y z
N MET A 1 17.52 -11.03 -13.65
CA MET A 1 18.56 -10.88 -12.62
C MET A 1 18.52 -12.07 -11.68
N GLU A 2 19.63 -12.69 -11.46
CA GLU A 2 19.71 -13.85 -10.56
C GLU A 2 19.95 -13.36 -9.13
N ILE A 3 19.16 -13.86 -8.19
CA ILE A 3 19.25 -13.46 -6.78
C ILE A 3 19.99 -14.56 -6.02
N THR A 4 21.09 -14.17 -5.40
CA THR A 4 21.90 -15.11 -4.59
C THR A 4 21.35 -15.19 -3.17
N THR A 5 21.78 -16.20 -2.41
CA THR A 5 21.44 -16.33 -1.00
C THR A 5 21.93 -15.13 -0.18
N GLN A 6 23.10 -14.60 -0.53
CA GLN A 6 23.66 -13.43 0.13
C GLN A 6 22.80 -12.20 -0.10
N ASP A 7 22.33 -11.98 -1.33
CA ASP A 7 21.43 -10.88 -1.67
C ASP A 7 20.14 -10.96 -0.85
N TYR A 8 19.57 -12.17 -0.76
CA TYR A 8 18.37 -12.41 0.02
C TYR A 8 18.59 -12.07 1.51
N ASN A 9 19.70 -12.52 2.09
CA ASN A 9 20.00 -12.28 3.51
C ASN A 9 20.15 -10.80 3.83
N VAL A 10 20.68 -10.00 2.91
CA VAL A 10 20.77 -8.55 3.07
C VAL A 10 19.36 -7.92 2.98
N LEU A 11 18.56 -8.41 2.05
CA LEU A 11 17.23 -7.83 1.79
C LEU A 11 16.26 -8.07 2.92
N VAL A 12 16.30 -9.24 3.58
CA VAL A 12 15.31 -9.60 4.61
C VAL A 12 15.39 -8.70 5.84
N ASP A 13 16.53 -8.07 6.07
CA ASP A 13 16.70 -7.13 7.19
C ASP A 13 16.41 -5.69 6.80
N THR A 14 16.08 -5.43 5.54
CA THR A 14 15.78 -4.10 5.05
C THR A 14 14.33 -3.75 5.35
N GLU A 15 14.12 -2.60 5.98
CA GLU A 15 12.77 -2.10 6.23
C GLU A 15 12.16 -1.56 4.95
N ALA A 16 10.86 -1.75 4.80
CA ALA A 16 10.11 -1.25 3.66
C ALA A 16 8.89 -0.48 4.16
N VAL A 17 8.50 0.54 3.40
CA VAL A 17 7.30 1.31 3.71
C VAL A 17 6.10 0.60 3.10
N VAL A 18 5.10 0.31 3.93
CA VAL A 18 3.87 -0.32 3.50
C VAL A 18 2.75 0.72 3.60
N ASP A 19 2.10 1.00 2.49
CA ASP A 19 0.96 1.90 2.42
C ASP A 19 -0.28 1.11 2.00
N VAL A 20 -1.41 1.43 2.62
CA VAL A 20 -2.70 0.84 2.24
C VAL A 20 -3.61 1.99 1.82
N ILE A 21 -4.06 1.93 0.58
CA ILE A 21 -4.93 2.97 0.03
C ILE A 21 -6.38 2.63 0.34
N LEU A 22 -7.03 3.49 1.12
CA LEU A 22 -8.42 3.31 1.53
C LEU A 22 -9.41 3.70 0.44
N GLY A 23 -9.05 4.65 -0.41
CA GLY A 23 -9.92 5.13 -1.47
C GLY A 23 -9.37 6.42 -2.06
N HIS A 24 -10.04 6.93 -3.07
CA HIS A 24 -9.67 8.19 -3.70
C HIS A 24 -10.92 8.89 -4.20
N THR A 25 -10.78 10.15 -4.55
CA THR A 25 -11.84 10.91 -5.21
C THR A 25 -11.21 12.05 -6.00
N ASP A 26 -11.94 12.51 -6.99
CA ASP A 26 -11.53 13.65 -7.80
C ASP A 26 -12.39 14.86 -7.44
N ILE A 27 -11.75 15.99 -7.23
CA ILE A 27 -12.43 17.25 -6.97
C ILE A 27 -11.79 18.35 -7.81
N THR A 28 -12.53 19.43 -8.02
CA THR A 28 -11.97 20.60 -8.71
C THR A 28 -11.11 21.41 -7.75
N VAL A 29 -10.20 22.20 -8.30
CA VAL A 29 -9.39 23.12 -7.49
C VAL A 29 -10.31 24.11 -6.75
N LYS A 30 -11.39 24.54 -7.40
CA LYS A 30 -12.35 25.43 -6.77
C LYS A 30 -12.97 24.81 -5.53
N GLU A 31 -13.37 23.54 -5.60
CA GLU A 31 -13.91 22.82 -4.45
C GLU A 31 -12.87 22.69 -3.34
N PHE A 32 -11.64 22.35 -3.71
CA PHE A 32 -10.53 22.23 -2.76
C PHE A 32 -10.29 23.54 -2.01
N LEU A 33 -10.32 24.68 -2.72
CA LEU A 33 -10.09 25.99 -2.12
C LEU A 33 -11.20 26.44 -1.17
N ASN A 34 -12.37 25.81 -1.27
CA ASN A 34 -13.52 26.14 -0.41
C ASN A 34 -13.66 25.19 0.77
N PHE A 35 -12.79 24.20 0.93
CA PHE A 35 -12.84 23.32 2.10
C PHE A 35 -12.47 24.07 3.37
N THR A 36 -13.21 23.75 4.42
CA THR A 36 -12.95 24.25 5.77
C THR A 36 -12.93 23.07 6.73
N GLU A 37 -12.41 23.29 7.92
CA GLU A 37 -12.40 22.28 8.96
C GLU A 37 -13.82 21.78 9.25
N GLY A 38 -13.99 20.47 9.29
CA GLY A 38 -15.29 19.84 9.52
C GLY A 38 -16.02 19.42 8.25
N ASP A 39 -15.57 19.87 7.09
CA ASP A 39 -16.16 19.43 5.83
C ASP A 39 -15.90 17.95 5.58
N ILE A 40 -16.81 17.31 4.84
CA ILE A 40 -16.72 15.88 4.56
C ILE A 40 -16.36 15.66 3.10
N LEU A 41 -15.31 14.86 2.88
CA LEU A 41 -14.89 14.46 1.56
C LEU A 41 -15.22 12.99 1.38
N SER A 42 -16.15 12.68 0.48
CA SER A 42 -16.52 11.31 0.18
C SER A 42 -15.48 10.64 -0.71
N LEU A 43 -15.08 9.44 -0.33
CA LEU A 43 -14.15 8.66 -1.12
C LEU A 43 -14.91 7.70 -2.04
N ASN A 44 -14.27 7.36 -3.14
CA ASN A 44 -14.79 6.52 -4.20
C ASN A 44 -14.63 5.04 -3.82
N LYS A 45 -15.09 4.65 -2.62
CA LYS A 45 -14.99 3.28 -2.16
C LYS A 45 -16.06 2.97 -1.13
N VAL A 46 -16.61 1.75 -1.20
CA VAL A 46 -17.64 1.30 -0.27
C VAL A 46 -17.03 1.05 1.10
N ALA A 47 -17.71 1.49 2.16
CA ALA A 47 -17.28 1.24 3.54
C ALA A 47 -17.14 -0.27 3.80
N GLY A 48 -16.06 -0.67 4.48
CA GLY A 48 -15.76 -2.05 4.74
C GLY A 48 -15.16 -2.80 3.56
N GLY A 49 -14.90 -2.11 2.46
CA GLY A 49 -14.24 -2.70 1.30
C GLY A 49 -12.75 -2.96 1.54
N GLY A 50 -12.13 -3.66 0.59
CA GLY A 50 -10.71 -3.96 0.66
C GLY A 50 -9.83 -2.77 0.29
N GLY A 51 -8.55 -2.91 0.50
CA GLY A 51 -7.55 -1.94 0.12
C GLY A 51 -6.42 -2.58 -0.65
N ASP A 52 -5.81 -1.79 -1.53
CA ASP A 52 -4.60 -2.21 -2.22
C ASP A 52 -3.40 -1.98 -1.31
N ILE A 53 -2.53 -2.97 -1.24
CA ILE A 53 -1.33 -2.91 -0.42
C ILE A 53 -0.15 -2.54 -1.30
N PHE A 54 0.50 -1.43 -0.97
CA PHE A 54 1.66 -0.93 -1.69
C PHE A 54 2.91 -1.10 -0.84
N VAL A 55 3.98 -1.56 -1.45
CA VAL A 55 5.30 -1.55 -0.85
C VAL A 55 6.22 -0.78 -1.77
N ASN A 56 6.83 0.28 -1.26
CA ASN A 56 7.67 1.19 -2.05
C ASN A 56 6.96 1.66 -3.33
N GLU A 57 5.68 2.05 -3.16
CA GLU A 57 4.84 2.61 -4.22
C GLU A 57 4.42 1.60 -5.31
N ARG A 58 4.59 0.30 -5.06
CA ARG A 58 4.15 -0.76 -5.97
C ARG A 58 3.09 -1.62 -5.32
N VAL A 59 2.04 -1.94 -6.07
CA VAL A 59 0.98 -2.82 -5.57
C VAL A 59 1.52 -4.24 -5.46
N ILE A 60 1.46 -4.79 -4.25
CA ILE A 60 1.91 -6.17 -4.01
C ILE A 60 0.78 -7.09 -3.57
N GLY A 61 -0.37 -6.55 -3.24
CA GLY A 61 -1.48 -7.38 -2.80
C GLY A 61 -2.73 -6.58 -2.50
N VAL A 62 -3.73 -7.27 -2.04
CA VAL A 62 -5.00 -6.71 -1.61
C VAL A 62 -5.42 -7.34 -0.29
N GLY A 63 -6.24 -6.65 0.47
CA GLY A 63 -6.73 -7.17 1.73
C GLY A 63 -7.96 -6.44 2.23
N ASP A 64 -8.53 -6.95 3.30
CA ASP A 64 -9.66 -6.33 4.00
C ASP A 64 -9.15 -5.40 5.09
N ILE A 65 -9.77 -4.24 5.18
CA ILE A 65 -9.46 -3.29 6.24
C ILE A 65 -10.29 -3.66 7.46
N ILE A 66 -9.61 -3.90 8.58
CA ILE A 66 -10.23 -4.32 9.83
C ILE A 66 -9.77 -3.40 10.97
N VAL A 67 -10.42 -3.52 12.12
CA VAL A 67 -10.05 -2.79 13.32
C VAL A 67 -9.58 -3.77 14.37
N ILE A 68 -8.39 -3.56 14.91
CA ILE A 68 -7.84 -4.35 16.01
C ILE A 68 -7.35 -3.38 17.09
N ASP A 69 -7.88 -3.52 18.33
CA ASP A 69 -7.51 -2.67 19.47
C ASP A 69 -7.58 -1.17 19.13
N GLU A 70 -8.68 -0.76 18.50
CA GLU A 70 -8.95 0.63 18.08
C GLU A 70 -8.01 1.16 17.01
N LYS A 71 -7.20 0.29 16.40
CA LYS A 71 -6.31 0.66 15.30
C LYS A 71 -6.74 -0.02 14.02
N LEU A 72 -6.53 0.67 12.91
CA LEU A 72 -6.76 0.06 11.61
C LEU A 72 -5.66 -0.94 11.29
N ALA A 73 -6.05 -2.06 10.72
CA ALA A 73 -5.16 -3.10 10.26
C ALA A 73 -5.66 -3.63 8.92
N ILE A 74 -4.84 -4.37 8.22
CA ILE A 74 -5.24 -4.99 6.96
C ILE A 74 -5.04 -6.50 7.06
N ARG A 75 -6.09 -7.24 6.68
CA ARG A 75 -6.00 -8.69 6.56
C ARG A 75 -5.67 -9.02 5.11
N VAL A 76 -4.48 -9.52 4.88
CA VAL A 76 -4.02 -9.86 3.53
C VAL A 76 -4.88 -10.98 2.96
N GLN A 77 -5.48 -10.76 1.77
CA GLN A 77 -6.25 -11.76 1.07
C GLN A 77 -5.48 -12.39 -0.07
N ASP A 78 -4.72 -11.56 -0.79
CA ASP A 78 -3.92 -12.02 -1.90
C ASP A 78 -2.66 -11.17 -1.97
N SER A 79 -1.55 -11.80 -2.29
CA SER A 79 -0.29 -11.10 -2.40
C SER A 79 0.57 -11.76 -3.48
N MET A 80 1.54 -10.98 -3.98
CA MET A 80 2.54 -11.52 -4.89
C MET A 80 3.36 -12.60 -4.20
N SER A 81 3.88 -13.53 -4.99
CA SER A 81 4.80 -14.55 -4.46
C SER A 81 6.04 -13.86 -3.86
N PRO A 82 6.64 -14.45 -2.80
CA PRO A 82 7.84 -13.88 -2.21
C PRO A 82 8.96 -13.63 -3.22
N GLU A 83 9.11 -14.49 -4.21
CA GLU A 83 10.11 -14.33 -5.26
C GLU A 83 9.89 -13.06 -6.07
N LYS A 84 8.66 -12.77 -6.47
CA LYS A 84 8.35 -11.55 -7.22
C LYS A 84 8.58 -10.29 -6.38
N VAL A 85 8.24 -10.34 -5.10
CA VAL A 85 8.46 -9.21 -4.20
C VAL A 85 9.95 -8.92 -4.07
N VAL A 86 10.76 -9.96 -3.88
CA VAL A 86 12.22 -9.83 -3.78
C VAL A 86 12.79 -9.23 -5.07
N ASN A 87 12.33 -9.69 -6.22
CA ASN A 87 12.77 -9.14 -7.51
C ASN A 87 12.45 -7.66 -7.65
N PHE A 88 11.29 -7.21 -7.18
CA PHE A 88 10.94 -5.81 -7.20
C PHE A 88 11.92 -4.95 -6.41
N PHE A 89 12.33 -5.39 -5.23
CA PHE A 89 13.27 -4.65 -4.41
C PHE A 89 14.63 -4.50 -5.12
N PHE A 90 15.09 -5.55 -5.77
CA PHE A 90 16.36 -5.49 -6.48
C PHE A 90 16.27 -4.64 -7.75
N ASP A 91 15.18 -4.69 -8.47
CA ASP A 91 14.97 -3.85 -9.65
C ASP A 91 15.03 -2.37 -9.29
N GLU A 92 14.47 -1.98 -8.16
CA GLU A 92 14.53 -0.59 -7.68
C GLU A 92 15.94 -0.15 -7.34
N LYS A 93 16.78 -1.07 -6.86
CA LYS A 93 18.15 -0.76 -6.47
C LYS A 93 19.12 -0.70 -7.65
N THR A 94 18.76 -1.27 -8.79
CA THR A 94 19.63 -1.35 -9.96
C THR A 94 19.47 -0.19 -10.94
N ILE A 95 18.58 0.70 -10.68
CA ILE A 95 18.32 1.86 -11.54
C ILE A 95 19.39 2.94 -11.36
#